data_935872daea63afce02d9939440fb1fdf
#
_entry.id   935872daea63afce02d9939440fb1fdf
#
_cell.length_a   1.000
_cell.length_b   1.000
_cell.length_c   1.000
_cell.angle_alpha   90.00
_cell.angle_beta   90.00
_cell.angle_gamma   90.00
#
_symmetry.space_group_name_H-M   'P 1'
#
loop_
_entity.id
_entity.type
_entity.pdbx_description
1 polymer ?
#
loop_
_entity_poly.entity_id
_entity_poly.type
_entity_poly.pdbx_seq_one_letter_code
_entity_poly.pdbx_strand_id
1 'polypeptide(L)'
;MTNSSFAPVRALLLGGKTVRAPRRAARRRVTMRPPTPLALSGLWSAVSCGDGRTVMPNKPLDGVIEPGMLENSDTGIGMAHTASVEERELALIDSLLDRYGVIAAPLVDKERIAGGFSALYPVLKRMEEHGTLVRGMFVKGFGAAQFAERDTVDALRSDTQWHSQSCVALDVIDPANLTGSAIAWPEQDYLKPARRSGSIIVLKQGEPVLFSVPKSHKIVSFTADETILRPSCAELAYVLQRQPSGSISFSEMNGTSLKARNEYRQILYAAGFVDSPQGMKLYC
;
A
#
# COMPACT_ATOMS: atom_id res chain seq x y z
N MET A 1 -1.02 9.93 -19.11
CA MET A 1 -2.20 9.18 -18.60
C MET A 1 -1.70 7.84 -18.14
N THR A 2 -1.63 7.64 -16.86
CA THR A 2 -1.25 6.36 -16.25
C THR A 2 -2.47 5.44 -16.27
N ASN A 3 -2.33 4.26 -16.88
CA ASN A 3 -3.38 3.26 -16.82
C ASN A 3 -3.38 2.63 -15.43
N SER A 4 -4.37 2.95 -14.61
CA SER A 4 -4.51 2.46 -13.23
C SER A 4 -4.90 0.97 -13.15
N SER A 5 -5.04 0.28 -14.27
CA SER A 5 -5.37 -1.14 -14.31
C SER A 5 -4.12 -2.02 -14.28
N PHE A 6 -4.00 -2.87 -13.27
CA PHE A 6 -2.98 -3.92 -13.22
C PHE A 6 -3.29 -5.14 -14.10
N ALA A 7 -4.40 -5.14 -14.82
CA ALA A 7 -4.80 -6.25 -15.69
C ALA A 7 -3.75 -6.61 -16.76
N PRO A 8 -3.09 -5.65 -17.42
CA PRO A 8 -2.03 -5.95 -18.38
C PRO A 8 -0.83 -6.66 -17.73
N VAL A 9 -0.43 -6.22 -16.54
CA VAL A 9 0.71 -6.83 -15.81
C VAL A 9 0.38 -8.25 -15.38
N ARG A 10 -0.85 -8.50 -14.92
CA ARG A 10 -1.30 -9.86 -14.61
C ARG A 10 -1.31 -10.77 -15.84
N ALA A 11 -1.71 -10.26 -16.99
CA ALA A 11 -1.70 -11.03 -18.24
C ALA A 11 -0.28 -11.42 -18.67
N LEU A 12 0.71 -10.53 -18.45
CA LEU A 12 2.13 -10.81 -18.72
C LEU A 12 2.72 -11.81 -17.72
N LEU A 13 2.41 -11.68 -16.43
CA LEU A 13 2.93 -12.54 -15.36
C LEU A 13 2.33 -13.96 -15.42
N LEU A 14 1.08 -14.10 -15.87
CA LEU A 14 0.41 -15.39 -16.00
C LEU A 14 0.84 -16.18 -17.25
N GLY A 15 1.64 -15.59 -18.13
CA GLY A 15 2.43 -16.23 -19.19
C GLY A 15 1.72 -17.37 -19.92
N GLY A 16 0.48 -17.16 -20.38
CA GLY A 16 -0.23 -18.15 -21.19
C GLY A 16 -0.50 -19.51 -20.52
N LYS A 17 -0.23 -19.69 -19.23
CA LYS A 17 -0.62 -20.91 -18.51
C LYS A 17 -2.12 -20.91 -18.28
N THR A 18 -2.83 -21.57 -19.17
CA THR A 18 -4.23 -21.94 -18.95
C THR A 18 -4.30 -22.75 -17.67
N VAL A 19 -4.87 -22.16 -16.61
CA VAL A 19 -5.24 -22.90 -15.41
C VAL A 19 -6.22 -23.98 -15.86
N ARG A 20 -5.79 -25.25 -15.83
CA ARG A 20 -6.67 -26.40 -16.07
C ARG A 20 -7.72 -26.38 -14.96
N ALA A 21 -8.92 -25.98 -15.33
CA ALA A 21 -10.08 -26.14 -14.45
C ALA A 21 -10.28 -27.62 -14.11
N PRO A 22 -10.67 -27.97 -12.88
CA PRO A 22 -10.97 -29.34 -12.52
C PRO A 22 -12.14 -29.84 -13.36
N ARG A 23 -11.96 -31.03 -13.96
CA ARG A 23 -13.00 -31.74 -14.73
C ARG A 23 -14.19 -32.05 -13.83
N ARG A 24 -15.25 -31.25 -13.90
CA ARG A 24 -16.62 -31.72 -13.64
C ARG A 24 -17.64 -30.87 -14.38
N ALA A 25 -18.57 -31.60 -15.05
CA ALA A 25 -19.77 -31.14 -15.72
C ALA A 25 -19.64 -30.53 -17.12
N ALA A 26 -19.88 -31.39 -18.11
CA ALA A 26 -20.21 -31.00 -19.48
C ALA A 26 -21.48 -30.13 -19.49
N ARG A 27 -21.31 -28.82 -19.73
CA ARG A 27 -22.38 -27.96 -20.24
C ARG A 27 -21.80 -26.96 -21.23
N ARG A 28 -22.31 -27.02 -22.46
CA ARG A 28 -22.25 -26.11 -23.61
C ARG A 28 -21.03 -25.15 -23.58
N ARG A 29 -20.05 -25.48 -24.43
CA ARG A 29 -19.00 -24.56 -24.86
C ARG A 29 -19.61 -23.34 -25.53
N VAL A 30 -19.76 -22.25 -24.81
CA VAL A 30 -19.68 -20.93 -25.40
C VAL A 30 -18.18 -20.72 -25.67
N THR A 31 -17.78 -20.71 -26.93
CA THR A 31 -16.44 -20.32 -27.35
C THR A 31 -16.29 -18.83 -27.06
N MET A 32 -15.96 -18.47 -25.85
CA MET A 32 -15.42 -17.13 -25.59
C MET A 32 -14.07 -17.07 -26.31
N ARG A 33 -13.99 -16.25 -27.36
CA ARG A 33 -12.70 -15.77 -27.86
C ARG A 33 -11.88 -15.36 -26.64
N PRO A 34 -10.62 -15.80 -26.51
CA PRO A 34 -9.76 -15.29 -25.47
C PRO A 34 -9.75 -13.76 -25.59
N PRO A 35 -9.95 -13.01 -24.50
CA PRO A 35 -9.88 -11.57 -24.57
C PRO A 35 -8.53 -11.21 -25.17
N THR A 36 -8.54 -10.34 -26.17
CA THR A 36 -7.33 -9.76 -26.76
C THR A 36 -6.42 -9.33 -25.61
N PRO A 37 -5.15 -9.72 -25.58
CA PRO A 37 -4.29 -9.40 -24.46
C PRO A 37 -4.35 -7.91 -24.18
N LEU A 38 -4.81 -7.53 -23.01
CA LEU A 38 -4.90 -6.14 -22.56
C LEU A 38 -3.53 -5.43 -22.57
N ALA A 39 -2.45 -6.20 -22.79
CA ALA A 39 -1.08 -5.73 -22.97
C ALA A 39 -0.92 -4.70 -24.11
N LEU A 40 -1.85 -4.65 -25.07
CA LEU A 40 -1.79 -3.71 -26.18
C LEU A 40 -2.61 -2.43 -25.95
N SER A 41 -3.32 -2.30 -24.84
CA SER A 41 -4.21 -1.16 -24.56
C SER A 41 -3.61 -0.10 -23.63
N GLY A 42 -2.32 0.20 -23.72
CA GLY A 42 -1.68 1.21 -22.88
C GLY A 42 -0.36 1.72 -23.45
N LEU A 43 0.04 2.91 -23.01
CA LEU A 43 1.36 3.44 -23.25
C LEU A 43 2.34 2.73 -22.28
N TRP A 44 3.31 2.01 -22.87
CA TRP A 44 4.35 1.32 -22.14
C TRP A 44 5.67 2.04 -22.33
N SER A 45 6.36 2.34 -21.24
CA SER A 45 7.75 2.78 -21.27
C SER A 45 8.65 1.66 -20.74
N ALA A 46 9.82 1.51 -21.33
CA ALA A 46 10.83 0.60 -20.80
C ALA A 46 11.30 1.12 -19.43
N VAL A 47 11.22 0.27 -18.41
CA VAL A 47 11.78 0.56 -17.08
C VAL A 47 13.20 -0.01 -17.06
N SER A 48 14.20 0.85 -16.95
CA SER A 48 15.57 0.41 -16.70
C SER A 48 15.73 0.07 -15.23
N CYS A 49 16.11 -1.17 -14.92
CA CYS A 49 16.58 -1.53 -13.60
C CYS A 49 17.90 -0.84 -13.30
N GLY A 50 18.18 -0.52 -12.03
CA GLY A 50 19.36 0.25 -11.59
C GLY A 50 20.74 -0.34 -11.93
N ASP A 51 20.80 -1.53 -12.49
CA ASP A 51 22.01 -2.19 -13.01
C ASP A 51 22.31 -1.86 -14.49
N GLY A 52 21.57 -0.95 -15.09
CA GLY A 52 21.75 -0.57 -16.50
C GLY A 52 21.25 -1.61 -17.52
N ARG A 53 20.64 -2.70 -17.07
CA ARG A 53 20.04 -3.70 -17.96
C ARG A 53 18.61 -3.33 -18.29
N THR A 54 18.35 -3.11 -19.56
CA THR A 54 16.98 -3.01 -20.07
C THR A 54 16.38 -4.41 -20.06
N VAL A 55 15.39 -4.65 -19.19
CA VAL A 55 14.64 -5.91 -19.24
C VAL A 55 13.68 -5.83 -20.42
N MET A 56 14.12 -6.32 -21.56
CA MET A 56 13.22 -6.61 -22.66
C MET A 56 12.38 -7.85 -22.30
N PRO A 57 11.08 -7.88 -22.51
CA PRO A 57 10.30 -9.09 -22.34
C PRO A 57 10.83 -10.16 -23.29
N ASN A 58 11.32 -11.26 -22.71
CA ASN A 58 11.98 -12.36 -23.41
C ASN A 58 10.93 -13.22 -24.13
N LYS A 59 10.29 -12.69 -25.18
CA LYS A 59 9.70 -13.48 -26.26
C LYS A 59 9.39 -12.60 -27.46
N PRO A 60 9.85 -12.92 -28.66
CA PRO A 60 9.32 -12.32 -29.87
C PRO A 60 7.85 -12.73 -30.00
N LEU A 61 6.98 -11.78 -30.22
CA LEU A 61 5.69 -12.05 -30.81
C LEU A 61 5.96 -12.65 -32.20
N ASP A 62 5.53 -13.88 -32.43
CA ASP A 62 5.60 -14.53 -33.72
C ASP A 62 4.79 -13.70 -34.76
N GLY A 63 5.45 -12.80 -35.38
CA GLY A 63 5.02 -12.01 -36.52
C GLY A 63 6.29 -11.55 -37.21
N VAL A 64 6.67 -12.30 -38.20
CA VAL A 64 7.85 -12.13 -39.04
C VAL A 64 8.02 -10.67 -39.43
N ILE A 65 9.04 -10.00 -38.86
CA ILE A 65 9.69 -8.84 -39.50
C ILE A 65 11.03 -9.38 -40.00
N GLU A 66 11.12 -9.61 -41.31
CA GLU A 66 12.35 -9.97 -42.00
C GLU A 66 13.47 -8.97 -41.67
N PRO A 67 14.71 -9.39 -41.34
CA PRO A 67 15.82 -8.51 -41.10
C PRO A 67 16.45 -8.03 -42.40
N GLY A 68 15.75 -7.15 -43.11
CA GLY A 68 16.22 -6.71 -44.43
C GLY A 68 15.76 -5.33 -44.88
N MET A 69 14.94 -4.62 -44.14
CA MET A 69 14.40 -3.32 -44.57
C MET A 69 14.54 -2.19 -43.51
N LEU A 70 15.68 -2.04 -42.93
CA LEU A 70 16.02 -0.87 -42.09
C LEU A 70 17.38 -0.31 -42.52
N GLU A 71 17.53 -0.07 -43.82
CA GLU A 71 18.52 0.87 -44.31
C GLU A 71 17.83 2.20 -44.63
N ASN A 72 18.30 3.24 -43.89
CA ASN A 72 18.14 4.65 -44.20
C ASN A 72 16.72 5.25 -44.13
N SER A 73 16.21 5.44 -42.94
CA SER A 73 15.47 6.65 -42.66
C SER A 73 16.06 7.31 -41.42
N ASP A 74 16.70 8.44 -41.70
CA ASP A 74 17.24 9.41 -40.74
C ASP A 74 16.04 10.11 -40.03
N THR A 75 15.28 9.33 -39.28
CA THR A 75 14.33 9.81 -38.31
C THR A 75 14.99 9.63 -36.97
N GLY A 76 15.49 10.73 -36.45
CA GLY A 76 16.07 10.84 -35.10
C GLY A 76 15.20 10.20 -34.06
N ILE A 77 15.41 8.90 -33.87
CA ILE A 77 15.06 8.23 -32.59
C ILE A 77 16.00 8.87 -31.60
N GLY A 78 15.46 9.86 -30.87
CA GLY A 78 16.21 10.57 -29.85
C GLY A 78 16.98 9.56 -29.04
N MET A 79 18.32 9.74 -29.00
CA MET A 79 19.19 9.03 -28.10
C MET A 79 18.48 9.03 -26.74
N ALA A 80 18.12 7.85 -26.25
CA ALA A 80 17.66 7.71 -24.89
C ALA A 80 18.80 8.25 -24.02
N HIS A 81 18.68 9.51 -23.60
CA HIS A 81 19.60 10.09 -22.63
C HIS A 81 19.57 9.15 -21.42
N THR A 82 20.61 8.37 -21.24
CA THR A 82 20.81 7.65 -19.99
C THR A 82 20.96 8.71 -18.93
N ALA A 83 19.89 8.92 -18.15
CA ALA A 83 19.91 9.89 -17.06
C ALA A 83 21.16 9.68 -16.21
N SER A 84 21.84 10.75 -15.86
CA SER A 84 23.01 10.72 -14.99
C SER A 84 22.61 10.11 -13.63
N VAL A 85 23.57 9.65 -12.86
CA VAL A 85 23.33 9.12 -11.51
C VAL A 85 22.64 10.18 -10.66
N GLU A 86 23.09 11.43 -10.74
CA GLU A 86 22.49 12.54 -10.00
C GLU A 86 21.05 12.85 -10.41
N GLU A 87 20.74 12.82 -11.70
CA GLU A 87 19.34 12.99 -12.16
C GLU A 87 18.41 11.90 -11.64
N ARG A 88 18.90 10.66 -11.57
CA ARG A 88 18.12 9.54 -11.00
C ARG A 88 17.91 9.71 -9.50
N GLU A 89 18.92 10.13 -8.77
CA GLU A 89 18.83 10.39 -7.33
C GLU A 89 17.86 11.53 -7.03
N LEU A 90 17.89 12.61 -7.80
CA LEU A 90 16.95 13.73 -7.68
C LEU A 90 15.52 13.28 -7.97
N ALA A 91 15.28 12.57 -9.08
CA ALA A 91 13.96 12.07 -9.42
C ALA A 91 13.41 11.09 -8.37
N LEU A 92 14.30 10.32 -7.74
CA LEU A 92 13.95 9.42 -6.66
C LEU A 92 13.58 10.19 -5.39
N ILE A 93 14.33 11.22 -5.04
CA ILE A 93 14.05 12.12 -3.92
C ILE A 93 12.70 12.80 -4.11
N ASP A 94 12.44 13.36 -5.28
CA ASP A 94 11.17 14.00 -5.62
C ASP A 94 10.00 13.01 -5.47
N SER A 95 10.16 11.79 -5.98
CA SER A 95 9.15 10.73 -5.85
C SER A 95 8.89 10.32 -4.40
N LEU A 96 9.90 10.34 -3.54
CA LEU A 96 9.76 10.05 -2.12
C LEU A 96 9.06 11.20 -1.38
N LEU A 97 9.39 12.45 -1.72
CA LEU A 97 8.74 13.64 -1.16
C LEU A 97 7.27 13.69 -1.54
N ASP A 98 6.94 13.46 -2.82
CA ASP A 98 5.55 13.39 -3.29
C ASP A 98 4.74 12.31 -2.58
N ARG A 99 5.38 11.18 -2.26
CA ARG A 99 4.68 10.03 -1.65
C ARG A 99 4.52 10.16 -0.15
N TYR A 100 5.53 10.65 0.54
CA TYR A 100 5.60 10.64 2.00
C TYR A 100 5.61 12.02 2.64
N GLY A 101 5.89 13.07 1.88
CA GLY A 101 6.12 14.42 2.39
C GLY A 101 7.41 14.58 3.19
N VAL A 102 7.97 13.48 3.69
CA VAL A 102 9.18 13.43 4.51
C VAL A 102 10.08 12.30 4.05
N ILE A 103 11.39 12.54 3.95
CA ILE A 103 12.39 11.49 3.70
C ILE A 103 13.14 11.19 4.99
N ALA A 104 13.17 9.92 5.36
CA ALA A 104 13.90 9.39 6.52
C ALA A 104 14.37 7.95 6.24
N ALA A 105 15.39 7.49 6.97
CA ALA A 105 15.96 6.16 6.75
C ALA A 105 14.93 5.02 6.72
N PRO A 106 13.96 4.93 7.67
CA PRO A 106 12.97 3.85 7.65
C PRO A 106 12.08 3.82 6.40
N LEU A 107 11.84 4.97 5.76
CA LEU A 107 11.06 5.07 4.52
C LEU A 107 11.87 4.60 3.32
N VAL A 108 13.14 5.00 3.25
CA VAL A 108 14.08 4.58 2.19
C VAL A 108 14.31 3.07 2.25
N ASP A 109 14.46 2.52 3.45
CA ASP A 109 14.62 1.07 3.67
C ASP A 109 13.37 0.30 3.26
N LYS A 110 12.17 0.84 3.53
CA LYS A 110 10.89 0.27 3.07
C LYS A 110 10.84 0.16 1.55
N GLU A 111 11.32 1.16 0.84
CA GLU A 111 11.36 1.18 -0.64
C GLU A 111 12.50 0.33 -1.22
N ARG A 112 13.37 -0.22 -0.39
CA ARG A 112 14.52 -1.06 -0.79
C ARG A 112 15.41 -0.38 -1.82
N ILE A 113 15.67 0.91 -1.63
CA ILE A 113 16.49 1.71 -2.53
C ILE A 113 17.93 1.24 -2.45
N ALA A 114 18.58 1.04 -3.60
CA ALA A 114 19.97 0.63 -3.66
C ALA A 114 20.86 1.67 -2.96
N GLY A 115 21.75 1.20 -2.06
CA GLY A 115 22.61 2.05 -1.24
C GLY A 115 21.90 2.68 -0.02
N GLY A 116 20.57 2.51 0.10
CA GLY A 116 19.79 2.96 1.23
C GLY A 116 19.82 4.48 1.43
N PHE A 117 19.48 4.91 2.64
CA PHE A 117 19.48 6.33 2.99
C PHE A 117 20.86 6.99 2.87
N SER A 118 21.93 6.24 3.09
CA SER A 118 23.30 6.75 3.00
C SER A 118 23.69 7.19 1.59
N ALA A 119 23.15 6.55 0.56
CA ALA A 119 23.37 6.96 -0.83
C ALA A 119 22.68 8.30 -1.16
N LEU A 120 21.48 8.52 -0.64
CA LEU A 120 20.72 9.76 -0.87
C LEU A 120 21.20 10.93 0.00
N TYR A 121 21.80 10.65 1.14
CA TYR A 121 22.16 11.65 2.14
C TYR A 121 23.01 12.82 1.60
N PRO A 122 24.04 12.61 0.76
CA PRO A 122 24.82 13.71 0.21
C PRO A 122 24.00 14.67 -0.65
N VAL A 123 23.04 14.16 -1.42
CA VAL A 123 22.13 14.98 -2.24
C VAL A 123 21.14 15.73 -1.35
N LEU A 124 20.52 15.05 -0.39
CA LEU A 124 19.62 15.65 0.58
C LEU A 124 20.28 16.78 1.37
N LYS A 125 21.55 16.60 1.75
CA LYS A 125 22.34 17.63 2.44
C LYS A 125 22.59 18.85 1.55
N ARG A 126 22.94 18.64 0.28
CA ARG A 126 23.09 19.76 -0.69
C ARG A 126 21.76 20.51 -0.88
N MET A 127 20.64 19.81 -0.99
CA MET A 127 19.32 20.43 -1.10
C MET A 127 18.94 21.23 0.16
N GLU A 128 19.33 20.76 1.36
CA GLU A 128 19.22 21.50 2.62
C GLU A 128 20.08 22.78 2.59
N GLU A 129 21.34 22.67 2.17
CA GLU A 129 22.28 23.82 2.06
C GLU A 129 21.79 24.87 1.07
N HIS A 130 21.12 24.45 -0.01
CA HIS A 130 20.47 25.35 -0.97
C HIS A 130 19.10 25.88 -0.53
N GLY A 131 18.58 25.41 0.62
CA GLY A 131 17.31 25.85 1.19
C GLY A 131 16.07 25.23 0.51
N THR A 132 16.23 24.25 -0.36
CA THR A 132 15.13 23.51 -1.00
C THR A 132 14.46 22.60 0.02
N LEU A 133 15.24 21.94 0.87
CA LEU A 133 14.76 21.10 1.94
C LEU A 133 15.04 21.69 3.31
N VAL A 134 14.22 21.29 4.28
CA VAL A 134 14.40 21.59 5.70
C VAL A 134 14.69 20.28 6.42
N ARG A 135 15.74 20.28 7.23
CA ARG A 135 16.03 19.17 8.13
C ARG A 135 15.36 19.36 9.47
N GLY A 136 14.75 18.30 10.00
CA GLY A 136 14.04 18.37 11.28
C GLY A 136 13.72 17.01 11.88
N MET A 137 12.82 17.01 12.84
CA MET A 137 12.21 15.82 13.45
C MET A 137 10.69 15.92 13.24
N PHE A 138 10.20 15.39 12.15
CA PHE A 138 8.80 15.50 11.74
C PHE A 138 7.98 14.28 12.17
N VAL A 139 8.59 13.09 12.12
CA VAL A 139 7.95 11.82 12.47
C VAL A 139 8.65 11.21 13.67
N LYS A 140 7.86 10.95 14.72
CA LYS A 140 8.35 10.30 15.95
C LYS A 140 8.91 8.91 15.63
N GLY A 141 10.10 8.60 16.15
CA GLY A 141 10.72 7.29 15.99
C GLY A 141 11.57 7.12 14.73
N PHE A 142 11.63 8.08 13.80
CA PHE A 142 12.43 7.98 12.56
C PHE A 142 13.87 8.49 12.69
N GLY A 143 14.30 8.87 13.90
CA GLY A 143 15.63 9.44 14.13
C GLY A 143 15.75 10.90 13.73
N ALA A 144 16.95 11.48 13.85
CA ALA A 144 17.20 12.92 13.72
C ALA A 144 17.41 13.39 12.26
N ALA A 145 17.68 12.49 11.34
CA ALA A 145 17.96 12.86 9.95
C ALA A 145 16.68 12.69 9.10
N GLN A 146 15.78 13.66 9.19
CA GLN A 146 14.56 13.71 8.39
C GLN A 146 14.57 14.99 7.58
N PHE A 147 14.16 14.90 6.32
CA PHE A 147 14.13 16.00 5.36
C PHE A 147 12.72 16.15 4.80
N ALA A 148 12.26 17.37 4.67
CA ALA A 148 10.97 17.70 4.07
C ALA A 148 11.07 19.00 3.28
N GLU A 149 10.15 19.22 2.35
CA GLU A 149 10.00 20.51 1.69
C GLU A 149 9.47 21.56 2.66
N ARG A 150 9.81 22.82 2.42
CA ARG A 150 9.39 23.94 3.26
C ARG A 150 7.87 24.05 3.33
N ASP A 151 7.19 23.90 2.20
CA ASP A 151 5.72 23.96 2.13
C ASP A 151 5.05 22.86 2.96
N THR A 152 5.61 21.65 2.96
CA THR A 152 5.17 20.54 3.81
C THR A 152 5.33 20.88 5.30
N VAL A 153 6.47 21.48 5.67
CA VAL A 153 6.72 21.88 7.07
C VAL A 153 5.76 23.00 7.50
N ASP A 154 5.50 23.96 6.63
CA ASP A 154 4.58 25.04 6.91
C ASP A 154 3.12 24.56 6.97
N ALA A 155 2.74 23.60 6.12
CA ALA A 155 1.46 22.89 6.24
C ALA A 155 1.33 22.16 7.57
N LEU A 156 2.35 21.42 8.01
CA LEU A 156 2.35 20.74 9.30
C LEU A 156 2.25 21.71 10.50
N ARG A 157 2.81 22.91 10.38
CA ARG A 157 2.75 23.94 11.42
C ARG A 157 1.41 24.67 11.45
N SER A 158 0.85 24.96 10.28
CA SER A 158 -0.43 25.66 10.15
C SER A 158 -1.62 24.75 10.52
N ASP A 159 -1.46 23.45 10.32
CA ASP A 159 -2.50 22.45 10.55
C ASP A 159 -2.59 22.02 12.02
N THR A 160 -2.53 23.02 12.92
CA THR A 160 -2.90 22.83 14.35
C THR A 160 -4.37 22.44 14.51
N GLN A 161 -5.15 22.40 13.43
CA GLN A 161 -6.56 21.98 13.41
C GLN A 161 -6.78 20.51 13.04
N TRP A 162 -5.76 19.68 13.06
CA TRP A 162 -5.95 18.21 13.05
C TRP A 162 -6.69 17.72 14.31
N HIS A 163 -7.67 18.48 14.74
CA HIS A 163 -8.67 18.07 15.71
C HIS A 163 -9.78 17.22 15.07
N SER A 164 -9.50 16.63 13.91
CA SER A 164 -10.39 15.64 13.36
C SER A 164 -10.50 14.49 14.36
N GLN A 165 -11.63 14.45 15.06
CA GLN A 165 -12.01 13.34 15.95
C GLN A 165 -12.23 12.05 15.12
N SER A 166 -12.13 12.14 13.81
CA SER A 166 -12.39 11.04 12.88
C SER A 166 -11.32 9.97 12.99
N CYS A 167 -11.79 8.74 13.04
CA CYS A 167 -10.98 7.56 12.81
C CYS A 167 -10.96 7.24 11.32
N VAL A 168 -9.90 6.63 10.83
CA VAL A 168 -9.77 6.17 9.45
C VAL A 168 -9.42 4.69 9.46
N ALA A 169 -10.22 3.88 8.79
CA ALA A 169 -9.95 2.45 8.63
C ALA A 169 -9.37 2.18 7.23
N LEU A 170 -8.27 1.44 7.18
CA LEU A 170 -7.54 1.09 5.98
C LEU A 170 -7.28 -0.42 5.92
N ASP A 171 -7.17 -1.00 4.73
CA ASP A 171 -6.51 -2.31 4.60
C ASP A 171 -5.06 -2.15 5.09
N VAL A 172 -4.60 -3.11 5.86
CA VAL A 172 -3.27 -3.02 6.48
C VAL A 172 -2.14 -2.93 5.48
N ILE A 173 -2.34 -3.43 4.25
CA ILE A 173 -1.36 -3.34 3.15
C ILE A 173 -1.48 -2.06 2.34
N ASP A 174 -2.45 -1.18 2.65
CA ASP A 174 -2.58 0.11 1.99
C ASP A 174 -1.25 0.87 2.04
N PRO A 175 -0.80 1.48 0.93
CA PRO A 175 0.45 2.27 0.89
C PRO A 175 0.48 3.43 1.90
N ALA A 176 -0.67 4.03 2.20
CA ALA A 176 -0.79 5.11 3.20
C ALA A 176 -0.54 4.62 4.63
N ASN A 177 -0.74 3.33 4.89
CA ASN A 177 -0.43 2.76 6.20
C ASN A 177 1.06 2.42 6.33
N LEU A 178 1.77 3.13 7.19
CA LEU A 178 3.19 2.89 7.48
C LEU A 178 3.41 1.93 8.65
N THR A 179 2.38 1.62 9.44
CA THR A 179 2.48 0.72 10.59
C THR A 179 2.81 -0.71 10.15
N GLY A 180 3.79 -1.28 10.80
CA GLY A 180 4.31 -2.61 10.48
C GLY A 180 5.20 -2.66 9.24
N SER A 181 5.57 -1.49 8.70
CA SER A 181 6.58 -1.36 7.64
C SER A 181 7.69 -0.38 8.05
N ALA A 182 7.45 0.92 8.01
CA ALA A 182 8.39 1.93 8.48
C ALA A 182 8.18 2.29 9.96
N ILE A 183 6.96 2.16 10.46
CA ILE A 183 6.61 2.40 11.87
C ILE A 183 6.37 1.04 12.53
N ALA A 184 6.95 0.82 13.70
CA ALA A 184 6.72 -0.40 14.47
C ALA A 184 5.25 -0.52 14.91
N TRP A 185 4.77 -1.75 15.08
CA TRP A 185 3.49 -1.99 15.72
C TRP A 185 3.56 -1.57 17.19
N PRO A 186 2.47 -1.02 17.77
CA PRO A 186 2.38 -0.84 19.21
C PRO A 186 2.55 -2.18 19.93
N GLU A 187 3.18 -2.15 21.09
CA GLU A 187 3.37 -3.34 21.92
C GLU A 187 2.03 -3.86 22.42
N GLN A 188 1.84 -5.16 22.34
CA GLN A 188 0.68 -5.87 22.86
C GLN A 188 0.95 -7.40 22.84
N ASP A 189 0.25 -8.16 23.71
CA ASP A 189 0.51 -9.59 23.92
C ASP A 189 -0.53 -10.52 23.28
N TYR A 190 -1.61 -9.98 22.73
CA TYR A 190 -2.77 -10.77 22.32
C TYR A 190 -2.64 -11.41 20.93
N LEU A 191 -1.95 -10.75 20.03
CA LEU A 191 -1.80 -11.18 18.66
C LEU A 191 -0.54 -10.51 18.07
N LYS A 192 0.28 -11.24 17.36
CA LYS A 192 1.38 -10.65 16.59
C LYS A 192 0.83 -10.02 15.31
N PRO A 193 0.67 -8.69 15.23
CA PRO A 193 0.13 -8.06 14.04
C PRO A 193 1.05 -8.29 12.85
N ALA A 194 0.46 -8.44 11.67
CA ALA A 194 1.20 -8.62 10.43
C ALA A 194 0.48 -7.95 9.27
N ARG A 195 1.26 -7.42 8.32
CA ARG A 195 0.74 -6.82 7.09
C ARG A 195 0.27 -7.92 6.13
N ARG A 196 -1.00 -8.29 6.24
CA ARG A 196 -1.65 -9.29 5.38
C ARG A 196 -2.94 -8.72 4.80
N SER A 197 -3.16 -8.90 3.51
CA SER A 197 -4.39 -8.47 2.85
C SER A 197 -5.65 -9.01 3.52
N GLY A 198 -6.65 -8.17 3.64
CA GLY A 198 -7.91 -8.46 4.30
C GLY A 198 -7.87 -8.29 5.82
N SER A 199 -6.77 -7.80 6.38
CA SER A 199 -6.71 -7.26 7.73
C SER A 199 -6.93 -5.74 7.67
N ILE A 200 -7.63 -5.19 8.65
CA ILE A 200 -7.95 -3.77 8.73
C ILE A 200 -7.23 -3.14 9.92
N ILE A 201 -6.64 -1.99 9.70
CA ILE A 201 -6.11 -1.12 10.75
C ILE A 201 -7.01 0.12 10.84
N VAL A 202 -7.30 0.55 12.06
CA VAL A 202 -7.97 1.83 12.31
C VAL A 202 -6.98 2.77 12.96
N LEU A 203 -6.83 3.93 12.35
CA LEU A 203 -5.95 5.01 12.81
C LEU A 203 -6.78 6.16 13.35
N LYS A 204 -6.30 6.82 14.38
CA LYS A 204 -6.78 8.11 14.86
C LYS A 204 -5.62 9.07 14.94
N GLN A 205 -5.67 10.16 14.21
CA GLN A 205 -4.56 11.13 14.12
C GLN A 205 -3.21 10.48 13.75
N GLY A 206 -3.25 9.46 12.86
CA GLY A 206 -2.07 8.70 12.45
C GLY A 206 -1.61 7.61 13.43
N GLU A 207 -2.13 7.57 14.63
CA GLU A 207 -1.80 6.55 15.63
C GLU A 207 -2.69 5.31 15.47
N PRO A 208 -2.12 4.09 15.48
CA PRO A 208 -2.90 2.86 15.41
C PRO A 208 -3.73 2.68 16.69
N VAL A 209 -5.03 2.53 16.52
CA VAL A 209 -5.98 2.35 17.62
C VAL A 209 -6.51 0.92 17.67
N LEU A 210 -6.79 0.35 16.49
CA LEU A 210 -7.42 -0.96 16.40
C LEU A 210 -6.89 -1.72 15.19
N PHE A 211 -6.69 -3.01 15.36
CA PHE A 211 -6.29 -3.92 14.30
C PHE A 211 -7.23 -5.13 14.28
N SER A 212 -7.76 -5.46 13.12
CA SER A 212 -8.67 -6.61 12.96
C SER A 212 -8.18 -7.58 11.92
N VAL A 213 -8.37 -8.86 12.20
CA VAL A 213 -8.08 -9.98 11.30
C VAL A 213 -9.36 -10.78 11.08
N PRO A 214 -10.23 -10.41 10.14
CA PRO A 214 -11.51 -11.07 9.90
C PRO A 214 -11.38 -12.58 9.69
N LYS A 215 -10.35 -13.02 8.95
CA LYS A 215 -10.08 -14.45 8.67
C LYS A 215 -9.81 -15.29 9.92
N SER A 216 -9.25 -14.72 10.97
CA SER A 216 -9.00 -15.38 12.25
C SER A 216 -9.99 -15.00 13.33
N HIS A 217 -11.01 -14.22 13.00
CA HIS A 217 -12.07 -13.77 13.90
C HIS A 217 -11.57 -12.99 15.12
N LYS A 218 -10.47 -12.23 14.98
CA LYS A 218 -9.81 -11.53 16.08
C LYS A 218 -9.76 -10.03 15.85
N ILE A 219 -9.93 -9.30 16.96
CA ILE A 219 -9.70 -7.85 17.04
C ILE A 219 -8.67 -7.59 18.15
N VAL A 220 -7.79 -6.64 17.90
CA VAL A 220 -6.86 -6.10 18.91
C VAL A 220 -7.04 -4.59 18.98
N SER A 221 -7.17 -4.08 20.18
CA SER A 221 -7.13 -2.66 20.48
C SER A 221 -5.78 -2.29 21.08
N PHE A 222 -5.20 -1.20 20.61
CA PHE A 222 -3.98 -0.61 21.15
C PHE A 222 -4.26 0.47 22.21
N THR A 223 -5.53 0.70 22.52
CA THR A 223 -5.97 1.64 23.54
C THR A 223 -7.02 1.01 24.46
N ALA A 224 -7.05 1.44 25.70
CA ALA A 224 -8.11 1.13 26.66
C ALA A 224 -9.15 2.26 26.77
N ASP A 225 -8.90 3.41 26.11
CA ASP A 225 -9.81 4.56 26.17
C ASP A 225 -11.07 4.30 25.33
N GLU A 226 -12.19 4.14 26.01
CA GLU A 226 -13.48 3.86 25.41
C GLU A 226 -13.96 5.01 24.49
N THR A 227 -13.56 6.24 24.76
CA THR A 227 -13.93 7.40 23.94
C THR A 227 -13.26 7.37 22.57
N ILE A 228 -12.12 6.69 22.46
CA ILE A 228 -11.40 6.43 21.23
C ILE A 228 -11.88 5.11 20.59
N LEU A 229 -12.09 4.09 21.40
CA LEU A 229 -12.42 2.75 20.94
C LEU A 229 -13.80 2.67 20.29
N ARG A 230 -14.81 3.35 20.84
CA ARG A 230 -16.17 3.39 20.28
C ARG A 230 -16.20 3.89 18.82
N PRO A 231 -15.71 5.10 18.49
CA PRO A 231 -15.68 5.56 17.10
C PRO A 231 -14.79 4.70 16.21
N SER A 232 -13.71 4.10 16.75
CA SER A 232 -12.85 3.19 15.99
C SER A 232 -13.57 1.90 15.60
N CYS A 233 -14.39 1.34 16.48
CA CYS A 233 -15.21 0.16 16.17
C CYS A 233 -16.30 0.49 15.17
N ALA A 234 -16.89 1.69 15.23
CA ALA A 234 -17.89 2.14 14.27
C ALA A 234 -17.26 2.30 12.87
N GLU A 235 -16.08 2.87 12.79
CA GLU A 235 -15.34 3.02 11.51
C GLU A 235 -14.91 1.64 10.95
N LEU A 236 -14.48 0.72 11.81
CA LEU A 236 -14.22 -0.66 11.40
C LEU A 236 -15.48 -1.30 10.81
N ALA A 237 -16.63 -1.19 11.49
CA ALA A 237 -17.89 -1.74 11.02
C ALA A 237 -18.29 -1.14 9.65
N TYR A 238 -18.16 0.17 9.49
CA TYR A 238 -18.45 0.87 8.24
C TYR A 238 -17.64 0.34 7.06
N VAL A 239 -16.32 0.13 7.23
CA VAL A 239 -15.47 -0.39 6.16
C VAL A 239 -15.75 -1.87 5.89
N LEU A 240 -16.00 -2.67 6.92
CA LEU A 240 -16.33 -4.09 6.77
C LEU A 240 -17.67 -4.30 6.04
N GLN A 241 -18.67 -3.47 6.28
CA GLN A 241 -19.97 -3.54 5.61
C GLN A 241 -19.91 -3.28 4.10
N ARG A 242 -18.85 -2.63 3.64
CA ARG A 242 -18.60 -2.36 2.21
C ARG A 242 -17.86 -3.48 1.50
N GLN A 243 -17.41 -4.49 2.23
CA GLN A 243 -16.76 -5.65 1.62
C GLN A 243 -17.83 -6.60 1.05
N PRO A 244 -17.58 -7.26 -0.09
CA PRO A 244 -18.53 -8.15 -0.74
C PRO A 244 -18.64 -9.51 0.00
N SER A 245 -18.64 -9.51 1.31
CA SER A 245 -18.81 -10.70 2.14
C SER A 245 -20.11 -10.56 2.93
N GLY A 246 -21.06 -11.44 2.72
CA GLY A 246 -22.40 -11.31 3.31
C GLY A 246 -22.46 -11.20 4.85
N SER A 247 -21.41 -11.58 5.56
CA SER A 247 -21.28 -11.34 7.01
C SER A 247 -19.86 -11.66 7.50
N ILE A 248 -19.44 -10.95 8.52
CA ILE A 248 -18.15 -11.13 9.20
C ILE A 248 -18.40 -11.33 10.69
N SER A 249 -17.71 -12.28 11.31
CA SER A 249 -17.83 -12.55 12.74
C SER A 249 -16.49 -12.47 13.45
N PHE A 250 -16.54 -12.02 14.70
CA PHE A 250 -15.39 -11.96 15.60
C PHE A 250 -15.68 -12.76 16.86
N SER A 251 -14.74 -13.58 17.27
CA SER A 251 -14.85 -14.45 18.45
C SER A 251 -14.04 -13.95 19.63
N GLU A 252 -13.09 -13.06 19.39
CA GLU A 252 -12.11 -12.62 20.39
C GLU A 252 -11.71 -11.16 20.18
N MET A 253 -11.58 -10.43 21.28
CA MET A 253 -10.98 -9.08 21.32
C MET A 253 -10.02 -8.98 22.49
N ASN A 254 -8.78 -8.60 22.24
CA ASN A 254 -7.69 -8.51 23.23
C ASN A 254 -7.55 -9.81 24.06
N GLY A 255 -7.58 -10.98 23.42
CA GLY A 255 -7.52 -12.26 24.12
C GLY A 255 -8.80 -12.64 24.88
N THR A 256 -9.78 -11.72 24.98
CA THR A 256 -11.04 -11.96 25.68
C THR A 256 -12.09 -12.52 24.72
N SER A 257 -12.74 -13.61 25.11
CA SER A 257 -13.80 -14.24 24.32
C SER A 257 -15.02 -13.35 24.23
N LEU A 258 -15.49 -13.10 23.01
CA LEU A 258 -16.72 -12.35 22.73
C LEU A 258 -17.98 -13.21 22.84
N LYS A 259 -17.91 -14.47 23.27
CA LYS A 259 -19.08 -15.32 23.55
C LYS A 259 -19.74 -14.98 24.87
N ALA A 260 -18.95 -14.64 25.89
CA ALA A 260 -19.43 -14.20 27.19
C ALA A 260 -19.68 -12.67 27.18
N ARG A 261 -20.58 -12.22 28.07
CA ARG A 261 -20.81 -10.77 28.27
C ARG A 261 -19.57 -10.13 28.83
N ASN A 262 -19.09 -9.07 28.15
CA ASN A 262 -17.96 -8.24 28.58
C ASN A 262 -18.12 -6.82 28.01
N GLU A 263 -17.25 -5.92 28.40
CA GLU A 263 -17.25 -4.50 27.96
C GLU A 263 -17.09 -4.35 26.44
N TYR A 264 -16.26 -5.17 25.78
CA TYR A 264 -16.03 -5.10 24.33
C TYR A 264 -17.29 -5.41 23.54
N ARG A 265 -18.16 -6.31 24.03
CA ARG A 265 -19.43 -6.59 23.37
C ARG A 265 -20.34 -5.37 23.32
N GLN A 266 -20.38 -4.57 24.38
CA GLN A 266 -21.20 -3.36 24.42
C GLN A 266 -20.70 -2.34 23.40
N ILE A 267 -19.39 -2.19 23.27
CA ILE A 267 -18.76 -1.30 22.31
C ILE A 267 -19.04 -1.76 20.88
N LEU A 268 -18.86 -3.04 20.60
CA LEU A 268 -19.13 -3.63 19.28
C LEU A 268 -20.63 -3.58 18.93
N TYR A 269 -21.51 -3.80 19.92
CA TYR A 269 -22.96 -3.70 19.74
C TYR A 269 -23.35 -2.28 19.33
N ALA A 270 -22.78 -1.27 19.98
CA ALA A 270 -23.00 0.13 19.61
C ALA A 270 -22.46 0.47 18.20
N ALA A 271 -21.50 -0.29 17.69
CA ALA A 271 -20.96 -0.18 16.33
C ALA A 271 -21.76 -0.96 15.26
N GLY A 272 -22.89 -1.61 15.65
CA GLY A 272 -23.78 -2.32 14.74
C GLY A 272 -23.51 -3.83 14.62
N PHE A 273 -22.61 -4.39 15.45
CA PHE A 273 -22.48 -5.85 15.54
C PHE A 273 -23.63 -6.44 16.34
N VAL A 274 -24.00 -7.66 16.01
CA VAL A 274 -25.07 -8.41 16.70
C VAL A 274 -24.53 -9.66 17.33
N ASP A 275 -25.27 -10.21 18.28
CA ASP A 275 -24.94 -11.44 18.95
C ASP A 275 -24.94 -12.65 18.00
N SER A 276 -23.98 -13.52 18.17
CA SER A 276 -23.82 -14.75 17.42
C SER A 276 -23.33 -15.87 18.35
N PRO A 277 -23.65 -17.14 18.09
CA PRO A 277 -23.12 -18.28 18.86
C PRO A 277 -21.58 -18.33 18.88
N GLN A 278 -20.92 -17.71 17.91
CA GLN A 278 -19.47 -17.67 17.80
C GLN A 278 -18.84 -16.37 18.38
N GLY A 279 -19.64 -15.43 18.85
CA GLY A 279 -19.20 -14.11 19.35
C GLY A 279 -20.04 -12.97 18.86
N MET A 280 -19.44 -12.01 18.17
CA MET A 280 -20.14 -10.86 17.58
C MET A 280 -20.08 -10.93 16.05
N LYS A 281 -21.19 -10.65 15.38
CA LYS A 281 -21.36 -10.74 13.93
C LYS A 281 -21.80 -9.42 13.34
N LEU A 282 -21.20 -9.03 12.22
CA LEU A 282 -21.61 -7.90 11.40
C LEU A 282 -22.17 -8.41 10.07
N TYR A 283 -23.32 -7.89 9.67
CA TYR A 283 -23.89 -8.13 8.34
C TYR A 283 -23.41 -7.04 7.37
N CYS A 284 -22.96 -7.48 6.18
CA CYS A 284 -22.39 -6.65 5.13
C CYS A 284 -23.39 -6.45 3.99
#